data_73f176a2231f3f3ab993c4e6e96f6dfa
#
_entry.id   73f176a2231f3f3ab993c4e6e96f6dfa
#
_cell.length_a   1.000
_cell.length_b   1.000
_cell.length_c   1.000
_cell.angle_alpha   90.00
_cell.angle_beta   90.00
_cell.angle_gamma   90.00
#
_symmetry.space_group_name_H-M   'P 1'
#
loop_
_entity.id
_entity.type
_entity.pdbx_description
1 polymer ?
#
loop_
_entity_poly.entity_id
_entity_poly.type
_entity_poly.pdbx_seq_one_letter_code
_entity_poly.pdbx_strand_id
1 'polypeptide(L)'
;MASFLPDTSCMIAAVCSWHEHHDRAADAIESRLERKERMIVAAPALIEMYSVLTRLPAPYRLAPTTALSVVETSFVKGLKIVALDAETYVEVLRRAPDVGISGGRTYDAAIAACARKGNVQTLLTFNQSHFRPFSDPDLLVVVP
;
A
#
# COMPACT_ATOMS: atom_id res chain seq x y z
N MET A 1 11.94 13.48 9.78
CA MET A 1 12.29 12.07 9.62
C MET A 1 11.69 11.55 8.31
N ALA A 2 12.49 10.87 7.52
CA ALA A 2 12.01 10.27 6.27
C ALA A 2 10.97 9.20 6.54
N SER A 3 9.97 9.13 5.67
CA SER A 3 8.88 8.17 5.76
C SER A 3 8.57 7.56 4.40
N PHE A 4 8.08 6.34 4.42
CA PHE A 4 7.66 5.63 3.21
C PHE A 4 6.36 4.87 3.47
N LEU A 5 5.64 4.61 2.39
CA LEU A 5 4.37 3.89 2.43
C LEU A 5 4.38 2.84 1.33
N PRO A 6 4.31 1.55 1.67
CA PRO A 6 4.12 0.52 0.66
C PRO A 6 2.65 0.47 0.24
N ASP A 7 2.40 0.37 -1.06
CA ASP A 7 1.05 0.08 -1.55
C ASP A 7 0.70 -1.40 -1.33
N THR A 8 -0.52 -1.76 -1.69
CA THR A 8 -0.98 -3.15 -1.53
C THR A 8 -0.10 -4.14 -2.30
N SER A 9 0.36 -3.79 -3.50
CA SER A 9 1.21 -4.69 -4.30
C SER A 9 2.52 -5.02 -3.60
N CYS A 10 3.14 -4.02 -2.97
CA CYS A 10 4.36 -4.23 -2.18
C CYS A 10 4.09 -5.00 -0.90
N MET A 11 2.98 -4.73 -0.22
CA MET A 11 2.60 -5.44 1.00
C MET A 11 2.41 -6.93 0.74
N ILE A 12 1.68 -7.27 -0.32
CA ILE A 12 1.45 -8.67 -0.72
C ILE A 12 2.78 -9.35 -1.08
N ALA A 13 3.59 -8.72 -1.91
CA ALA A 13 4.88 -9.29 -2.31
C ALA A 13 5.81 -9.51 -1.10
N ALA A 14 5.80 -8.59 -0.15
CA ALA A 14 6.67 -8.67 1.04
C ALA A 14 6.32 -9.84 1.96
N VAL A 15 5.07 -10.29 2.00
CA VAL A 15 4.64 -11.38 2.90
C VAL A 15 4.47 -12.73 2.20
N CYS A 16 4.43 -12.76 0.87
CA CYS A 16 4.22 -13.98 0.10
C CYS A 16 5.55 -14.47 -0.48
N SER A 17 6.18 -15.44 0.17
CA SER A 17 7.52 -15.94 -0.23
C SER A 17 7.55 -16.52 -1.65
N TRP A 18 6.42 -16.97 -2.18
CA TRP A 18 6.29 -17.49 -3.54
C TRP A 18 6.15 -16.39 -4.60
N HIS A 19 5.92 -15.14 -4.21
CA HIS A 19 5.70 -14.03 -5.14
C HIS A 19 6.99 -13.71 -5.90
N GLU A 20 6.89 -13.44 -7.20
CA GLU A 20 8.06 -13.14 -8.05
C GLU A 20 8.86 -11.92 -7.58
N HIS A 21 8.21 -10.96 -6.92
CA HIS A 21 8.85 -9.75 -6.40
C HIS A 21 9.08 -9.79 -4.88
N HIS A 22 8.98 -10.98 -4.26
CA HIS A 22 9.11 -11.11 -2.81
C HIS A 22 10.42 -10.52 -2.29
N ASP A 23 11.55 -10.94 -2.83
CA ASP A 23 12.85 -10.49 -2.34
C ASP A 23 13.03 -8.98 -2.49
N ARG A 24 12.62 -8.43 -3.62
CA ARG A 24 12.72 -6.99 -3.87
C ARG A 24 11.86 -6.19 -2.91
N ALA A 25 10.63 -6.61 -2.65
CA ALA A 25 9.72 -5.92 -1.74
C ALA A 25 10.23 -6.01 -0.30
N ALA A 26 10.60 -7.20 0.16
CA ALA A 26 11.13 -7.40 1.51
C ALA A 26 12.40 -6.59 1.74
N ASP A 27 13.35 -6.65 0.81
CA ASP A 27 14.61 -5.90 0.92
C ASP A 27 14.39 -4.39 0.92
N ALA A 28 13.47 -3.88 0.10
CA ALA A 28 13.17 -2.46 0.05
C ALA A 28 12.58 -1.95 1.38
N ILE A 29 11.69 -2.72 1.99
CA ILE A 29 11.11 -2.37 3.28
C ILE A 29 12.16 -2.47 4.39
N GLU A 30 12.87 -3.59 4.47
CA GLU A 30 13.86 -3.83 5.52
C GLU A 30 14.98 -2.80 5.49
N SER A 31 15.54 -2.52 4.31
CA SER A 31 16.63 -1.54 4.19
C SER A 31 16.21 -0.13 4.61
N ARG A 32 14.96 0.26 4.35
CA ARG A 32 14.44 1.54 4.79
C ARG A 32 14.28 1.61 6.31
N LEU A 33 13.75 0.54 6.91
CA LEU A 33 13.63 0.44 8.36
C LEU A 33 14.99 0.47 9.05
N GLU A 34 15.99 -0.20 8.47
CA GLU A 34 17.36 -0.15 8.98
C GLU A 34 17.96 1.25 8.95
N ARG A 35 17.62 2.05 7.94
CA ARG A 35 18.01 3.46 7.84
C ARG A 35 17.17 4.38 8.73
N LYS A 36 16.31 3.81 9.59
CA LYS A 36 15.44 4.54 10.50
C LYS A 36 14.36 5.38 9.81
N GLU A 37 14.00 5.04 8.58
CA GLU A 37 12.81 5.61 7.96
C GLU A 37 11.55 5.06 8.64
N ARG A 38 10.49 5.84 8.68
CA ARG A 38 9.21 5.41 9.27
C ARG A 38 8.32 4.79 8.20
N MET A 39 7.88 3.57 8.44
CA MET A 39 6.84 2.96 7.60
C MET A 39 5.47 3.45 8.06
N ILE A 40 4.69 3.96 7.10
CA ILE A 40 3.31 4.41 7.31
C ILE A 40 2.42 3.54 6.43
N VAL A 41 1.25 3.18 6.95
CA VAL A 41 0.33 2.26 6.28
C VAL A 41 -0.98 2.99 5.99
N ALA A 42 -1.48 2.85 4.77
CA ALA A 42 -2.79 3.35 4.40
C ALA A 42 -3.89 2.39 4.83
N ALA A 43 -4.88 2.87 5.56
CA ALA A 43 -6.00 2.03 6.01
C ALA A 43 -6.70 1.29 4.85
N PRO A 44 -6.96 1.93 3.70
CA PRO A 44 -7.55 1.21 2.55
C PRO A 44 -6.69 0.04 2.06
N ALA A 45 -5.36 0.14 2.15
CA ALA A 45 -4.47 -0.94 1.75
C ALA A 45 -4.60 -2.17 2.63
N LEU A 46 -4.87 -2.00 3.92
CA LEU A 46 -5.09 -3.12 4.84
C LEU A 46 -6.32 -3.95 4.43
N ILE A 47 -7.40 -3.28 4.08
CA ILE A 47 -8.63 -3.92 3.62
C ILE A 47 -8.38 -4.64 2.30
N GLU A 48 -7.74 -4.00 1.37
CA GLU A 48 -7.42 -4.60 0.07
C GLU A 48 -6.48 -5.81 0.23
N MET A 49 -5.45 -5.69 1.07
CA MET A 49 -4.51 -6.78 1.33
C MET A 49 -5.23 -8.03 1.87
N TYR A 50 -6.08 -7.85 2.88
CA TYR A 50 -6.87 -8.96 3.41
C TYR A 50 -7.75 -9.59 2.32
N SER A 51 -8.42 -8.77 1.54
CA SER A 51 -9.26 -9.24 0.42
C SER A 51 -8.46 -10.06 -0.57
N VAL A 52 -7.28 -9.60 -0.96
CA VAL A 52 -6.41 -10.31 -1.91
C VAL A 52 -5.93 -11.64 -1.31
N LEU A 53 -5.41 -11.64 -0.09
CA LEU A 53 -4.87 -12.85 0.54
C LEU A 53 -5.92 -13.95 0.69
N THR A 54 -7.16 -13.58 0.97
CA THR A 54 -8.25 -14.56 1.18
C THR A 54 -8.92 -15.02 -0.12
N ARG A 55 -8.57 -14.43 -1.28
CA ARG A 55 -9.11 -14.84 -2.59
C ARG A 55 -8.07 -15.30 -3.60
N LEU A 56 -6.83 -15.49 -3.16
CA LEU A 56 -5.78 -16.04 -4.04
C LEU A 56 -6.18 -17.42 -4.55
N PRO A 57 -5.71 -17.81 -5.75
CA PRO A 57 -5.95 -19.17 -6.22
C PRO A 57 -5.22 -20.19 -5.33
N ALA A 58 -5.81 -21.39 -5.21
CA ALA A 58 -5.13 -22.49 -4.51
C ALA A 58 -3.82 -22.82 -5.23
N PRO A 59 -2.76 -23.19 -4.52
CA PRO A 59 -2.66 -23.44 -3.06
C PRO A 59 -2.31 -22.23 -2.21
N TYR A 60 -2.29 -21.04 -2.79
CA TYR A 60 -1.76 -19.82 -2.15
C TYR A 60 -2.79 -19.11 -1.25
N ARG A 61 -4.06 -19.42 -1.41
CA ARG A 61 -5.14 -18.79 -0.63
C ARG A 61 -4.96 -19.00 0.86
N LEU A 62 -5.03 -17.93 1.64
CA LEU A 62 -4.98 -18.00 3.09
C LEU A 62 -6.38 -18.10 3.69
N ALA A 63 -6.50 -18.90 4.76
CA ALA A 63 -7.70 -18.88 5.58
C ALA A 63 -7.85 -17.49 6.24
N PRO A 64 -9.09 -17.03 6.52
CA PRO A 64 -9.30 -15.71 7.11
C PRO A 64 -8.49 -15.42 8.37
N THR A 65 -8.40 -16.35 9.31
CA THR A 65 -7.63 -16.15 10.54
C THR A 65 -6.13 -16.01 10.27
N THR A 66 -5.61 -16.78 9.32
CA THR A 66 -4.19 -16.68 8.93
C THR A 66 -3.91 -15.36 8.23
N ALA A 67 -4.79 -14.95 7.31
CA ALA A 67 -4.67 -13.67 6.62
C ALA A 67 -4.68 -12.49 7.60
N LEU A 68 -5.59 -12.50 8.58
CA LEU A 68 -5.63 -11.48 9.63
C LEU A 68 -4.33 -11.43 10.41
N SER A 69 -3.81 -12.59 10.82
CA SER A 69 -2.55 -12.65 11.56
C SER A 69 -1.38 -12.07 10.77
N VAL A 70 -1.30 -12.38 9.47
CA VAL A 70 -0.26 -11.83 8.58
C VAL A 70 -0.38 -10.31 8.48
N VAL A 71 -1.58 -9.80 8.24
CA VAL A 71 -1.83 -8.36 8.13
C VAL A 71 -1.46 -7.64 9.43
N GLU A 72 -1.94 -8.14 10.57
CA GLU A 72 -1.67 -7.50 11.86
C GLU A 72 -0.20 -7.50 12.22
N THR A 73 0.47 -8.63 12.08
CA THR A 73 1.88 -8.77 12.44
C THR A 73 2.78 -7.91 11.56
N SER A 74 2.49 -7.84 10.26
CA SER A 74 3.37 -7.18 9.30
C SER A 74 3.08 -5.70 9.14
N PHE A 75 1.82 -5.27 9.21
CA PHE A 75 1.44 -3.92 8.80
C PHE A 75 0.50 -3.17 9.75
N VAL A 76 0.24 -3.69 10.94
CA VAL A 76 -0.58 -3.00 11.95
C VAL A 76 0.19 -2.75 13.23
N LYS A 77 0.78 -3.77 13.82
CA LYS A 77 1.42 -3.65 15.14
C LYS A 77 2.57 -2.65 15.14
N GLY A 78 2.45 -1.65 15.99
CA GLY A 78 3.50 -0.65 16.18
C GLY A 78 3.65 0.35 15.04
N LEU A 79 2.76 0.36 14.07
CA LEU A 79 2.84 1.23 12.91
C LEU A 79 1.77 2.32 12.93
N LYS A 80 2.07 3.44 12.29
CA LYS A 80 1.09 4.50 12.07
C LYS A 80 0.22 4.14 10.87
N ILE A 81 -1.09 4.08 11.11
CA ILE A 81 -2.08 3.85 10.07
C ILE A 81 -2.76 5.18 9.77
N VAL A 82 -2.82 5.54 8.49
CA VAL A 82 -3.46 6.78 8.02
C VAL A 82 -4.75 6.43 7.30
N ALA A 83 -5.83 7.06 7.71
CA ALA A 83 -7.12 6.98 7.04
C ALA A 83 -7.56 8.37 6.61
N LEU A 84 -8.45 8.43 5.62
CA LEU A 84 -9.08 9.66 5.19
C LEU A 84 -10.38 9.88 5.98
N ASP A 85 -10.82 11.13 6.07
CA ASP A 85 -12.16 11.39 6.56
C ASP A 85 -13.21 11.10 5.46
N ALA A 86 -14.48 11.09 5.84
CA ALA A 86 -15.56 10.76 4.91
C ALA A 86 -15.59 11.71 3.70
N GLU A 87 -15.39 13.00 3.93
CA GLU A 87 -15.41 14.00 2.88
C GLU A 87 -14.28 13.75 1.86
N THR A 88 -13.09 13.42 2.32
CA THR A 88 -11.95 13.15 1.45
C THR A 88 -12.16 11.88 0.62
N TYR A 89 -12.73 10.81 1.21
CA TYR A 89 -13.09 9.61 0.44
C TYR A 89 -14.08 9.93 -0.67
N VAL A 90 -15.11 10.73 -0.38
CA VAL A 90 -16.09 11.15 -1.37
C VAL A 90 -15.43 11.98 -2.47
N GLU A 91 -14.51 12.86 -2.12
CA GLU A 91 -13.75 13.65 -3.09
C GLU A 91 -12.90 12.78 -4.03
N VAL A 92 -12.26 11.74 -3.51
CA VAL A 92 -11.52 10.76 -4.34
C VAL A 92 -12.47 10.15 -5.39
N LEU A 93 -13.68 9.76 -4.96
CA LEU A 93 -14.67 9.18 -5.87
C LEU A 93 -15.14 10.19 -6.91
N ARG A 94 -15.40 11.43 -6.52
CA ARG A 94 -15.87 12.46 -7.45
C ARG A 94 -14.87 12.79 -8.54
N ARG A 95 -13.58 12.72 -8.23
CA ARG A 95 -12.50 13.01 -9.18
C ARG A 95 -12.16 11.81 -10.08
N ALA A 96 -12.50 10.60 -9.66
CA ALA A 96 -12.12 9.39 -10.38
C ALA A 96 -12.55 9.38 -11.85
N PRO A 97 -13.79 9.70 -12.22
CA PRO A 97 -14.19 9.73 -13.63
C PRO A 97 -13.40 10.75 -14.47
N ASP A 98 -13.09 11.90 -13.90
CA ASP A 98 -12.40 12.99 -14.61
C ASP A 98 -10.95 12.61 -14.95
N VAL A 99 -10.31 11.79 -14.12
CA VAL A 99 -8.92 11.35 -14.33
C VAL A 99 -8.83 9.92 -14.87
N GLY A 100 -9.96 9.33 -15.28
CA GLY A 100 -10.00 8.02 -15.91
C GLY A 100 -9.71 6.85 -14.98
N ILE A 101 -9.97 6.99 -13.69
CA ILE A 101 -9.74 5.95 -12.69
C ILE A 101 -10.99 5.09 -12.53
N SER A 102 -10.81 3.76 -12.59
CA SER A 102 -11.88 2.79 -12.38
C SER A 102 -11.30 1.46 -11.85
N GLY A 103 -12.17 0.59 -11.35
CA GLY A 103 -11.77 -0.73 -10.83
C GLY A 103 -10.78 -0.63 -9.69
N GLY A 104 -9.80 -1.51 -9.67
CA GLY A 104 -8.77 -1.58 -8.62
C GLY A 104 -7.94 -0.32 -8.45
N ARG A 105 -7.80 0.47 -9.51
CA ARG A 105 -7.07 1.75 -9.45
C ARG A 105 -7.73 2.76 -8.52
N THR A 106 -9.00 2.58 -8.17
CA THR A 106 -9.70 3.41 -7.20
C THR A 106 -9.07 3.28 -5.80
N TYR A 107 -8.64 2.07 -5.43
CA TYR A 107 -7.90 1.86 -4.19
C TYR A 107 -6.55 2.59 -4.22
N ASP A 108 -5.87 2.56 -5.36
CA ASP A 108 -4.58 3.24 -5.52
C ASP A 108 -4.72 4.76 -5.32
N ALA A 109 -5.81 5.35 -5.83
CA ALA A 109 -6.11 6.76 -5.61
C ALA A 109 -6.31 7.07 -4.11
N ALA A 110 -7.04 6.22 -3.38
CA ALA A 110 -7.23 6.39 -1.94
C ALA A 110 -5.91 6.21 -1.17
N ILE A 111 -5.08 5.26 -1.58
CA ILE A 111 -3.76 5.02 -0.97
C ILE A 111 -2.85 6.24 -1.20
N ALA A 112 -2.83 6.80 -2.40
CA ALA A 112 -2.06 8.01 -2.70
C ALA A 112 -2.52 9.20 -1.85
N ALA A 113 -3.82 9.36 -1.65
CA ALA A 113 -4.38 10.40 -0.79
C ALA A 113 -3.95 10.22 0.67
N CYS A 114 -3.89 8.97 1.15
CA CYS A 114 -3.37 8.65 2.49
C CYS A 114 -1.89 9.00 2.61
N ALA A 115 -1.09 8.72 1.58
CA ALA A 115 0.33 9.07 1.58
C ALA A 115 0.52 10.58 1.73
N ARG A 116 -0.28 11.38 1.02
CA ARG A 116 -0.23 12.83 1.14
C ARG A 116 -0.66 13.31 2.52
N LYS A 117 -1.76 12.78 3.04
CA LYS A 117 -2.23 13.13 4.38
C LYS A 117 -1.19 12.82 5.46
N GLY A 118 -0.49 11.70 5.31
CA GLY A 118 0.58 11.29 6.23
C GLY A 118 1.91 11.98 6.01
N ASN A 119 2.01 12.90 5.06
CA ASN A 119 3.25 13.57 4.67
C ASN A 119 4.37 12.59 4.34
N VAL A 120 4.01 11.51 3.65
CA VAL A 120 4.93 10.46 3.23
C VAL A 120 5.79 10.99 2.07
N GLN A 121 7.08 10.71 2.10
CA GLN A 121 8.01 11.16 1.07
C GLN A 121 8.15 10.16 -0.07
N THR A 122 8.02 8.87 0.21
CA THR A 122 8.21 7.81 -0.77
C THR A 122 7.05 6.82 -0.74
N LEU A 123 6.45 6.56 -1.90
CA LEU A 123 5.44 5.52 -2.08
C LEU A 123 6.07 4.38 -2.85
N LEU A 124 6.09 3.18 -2.27
CA LEU A 124 6.64 1.97 -2.89
C LEU A 124 5.53 1.21 -3.60
N THR A 125 5.72 0.91 -4.88
CA THR A 125 4.72 0.17 -5.67
C THR A 125 5.36 -0.60 -6.81
N PHE A 126 4.79 -1.75 -7.16
CA PHE A 126 5.10 -2.43 -8.42
C PHE A 126 4.19 -1.97 -9.57
N ASN A 127 3.18 -1.15 -9.27
CA ASN A 127 2.25 -0.60 -10.25
C ASN A 127 2.54 0.89 -10.50
N GLN A 128 3.76 1.21 -10.90
CA GLN A 128 4.22 2.59 -11.03
C GLN A 128 3.29 3.45 -11.90
N SER A 129 2.77 2.92 -12.99
CA SER A 129 1.87 3.66 -13.89
C SER A 129 0.57 4.09 -13.20
N HIS A 130 0.08 3.32 -12.22
CA HIS A 130 -1.12 3.66 -11.47
C HIS A 130 -0.91 4.87 -10.54
N PHE A 131 0.31 5.06 -10.05
CA PHE A 131 0.63 6.13 -9.09
C PHE A 131 1.35 7.32 -9.71
N ARG A 132 1.84 7.20 -10.94
CA ARG A 132 2.54 8.30 -11.62
C ARG A 132 1.73 9.60 -11.63
N PRO A 133 0.40 9.59 -11.86
CA PRO A 133 -0.40 10.82 -11.82
C PRO A 133 -0.38 11.53 -10.46
N PHE A 134 -0.02 10.84 -9.39
CA PHE A 134 0.01 11.39 -8.03
C PHE A 134 1.41 11.78 -7.56
N SER A 135 2.45 11.48 -8.35
CA SER A 135 3.82 11.82 -7.99
C SER A 135 4.11 13.31 -8.19
N ASP A 136 4.93 13.86 -7.33
CA ASP A 136 5.47 15.21 -7.43
C ASP A 136 6.76 15.29 -6.61
N PRO A 137 7.43 16.44 -6.52
CA PRO A 137 8.66 16.55 -5.73
C PRO A 137 8.52 16.18 -4.25
N ASP A 138 7.30 16.27 -3.70
CA ASP A 138 7.03 15.96 -2.28
C ASP A 138 6.63 14.50 -2.06
N LEU A 139 6.22 13.79 -3.11
CA LEU A 139 5.85 12.37 -3.05
C LEU A 139 6.47 11.61 -4.21
N LEU A 140 7.57 10.93 -3.95
CA LEU A 140 8.25 10.11 -4.95
C LEU A 140 7.61 8.74 -5.04
N VAL A 141 7.34 8.29 -6.27
CA VAL A 141 6.83 6.94 -6.55
C VAL A 141 8.02 6.09 -6.96
N VAL A 142 8.29 5.04 -6.21
CA VAL A 142 9.50 4.21 -6.37
C VAL A 142 9.10 2.74 -6.52
N VAL A 143 9.68 2.07 -7.49
CA VAL A 143 9.58 0.62 -7.67
C VAL A 143 10.72 -0.04 -6.91
N PRO A 144 10.42 -1.02 -6.02
CA PRO A 144 11.47 -1.75 -5.29
C PRO A 144 12.47 -2.47 -6.18
#